data_ca7fd32270e8d9dbcb8df8c0127f7014
#
_entry.id   ca7fd32270e8d9dbcb8df8c0127f7014
#
_cell.length_a   1.000
_cell.length_b   1.000
_cell.length_c   1.000
_cell.angle_alpha   90.00
_cell.angle_beta   90.00
_cell.angle_gamma   90.00
#
_symmetry.space_group_name_H-M   'P 1'
#
loop_
_entity.id
_entity.type
_entity.pdbx_description
1 polymer ?
#
loop_
_entity_poly.entity_id
_entity_poly.type
_entity_poly.pdbx_seq_one_letter_code
_entity_poly.pdbx_strand_id
1 'polypeptide(L)'
;FIEDNCLAVSGKEGDTYEILMETYAGHFYPEAPTGGCATGPVLPGAYADPKKEGARCVLGTSTFGVWNEDAYQLFMDVDTLGRLLETMDSTTLRAAKIAKALEKFTLIVDFEQPREARIASYKEAREAIRPLMEAKNGSTMPVFYAVGNAHLDLAWLWPMEETHRKTERTFAAQLRLIEQYPEYKYVQSQPAAYEMCRKYYPELFERIKEAIKGGQWIADGAMWVEPDTNMASGEALIRQLVHGKRYYKEELGVDSEVLWLPDTFGYTAALPQILKGCGVNYLVTQKIFWSYNEGEQFPYHYFTWQGMDGSEIDSFLPTSYTYRTHPSEVNNIWKNRVQVQDLDA
;
A
#
# COMPACT_ATOMS: atom_id res chain seq x y z
N PHE A 1 3.11 -9.93 -9.84
CA PHE A 1 2.84 -8.55 -10.19
C PHE A 1 4.05 -7.72 -9.81
N ILE A 2 4.65 -7.09 -10.76
CA ILE A 2 5.75 -6.17 -10.55
C ILE A 2 5.21 -4.80 -10.96
N GLU A 3 5.52 -3.76 -10.22
CA GLU A 3 5.04 -2.39 -10.47
C GLU A 3 5.28 -1.91 -11.90
N ASP A 4 6.23 -2.51 -12.62
CA ASP A 4 6.62 -2.15 -13.98
C ASP A 4 6.07 -3.08 -15.07
N ASN A 5 4.97 -3.79 -14.81
CA ASN A 5 4.39 -4.74 -15.77
C ASN A 5 5.38 -5.83 -16.25
N CYS A 6 6.23 -6.32 -15.36
CA CYS A 6 7.21 -7.33 -15.64
C CYS A 6 6.79 -8.68 -15.04
N LEU A 7 6.87 -9.74 -15.81
CA LEU A 7 6.69 -11.12 -15.37
C LEU A 7 8.06 -11.81 -15.33
N ALA A 8 8.51 -12.20 -14.14
CA ALA A 8 9.71 -12.98 -13.97
C ALA A 8 9.37 -14.47 -13.91
N VAL A 9 10.03 -15.26 -14.72
CA VAL A 9 9.93 -16.73 -14.75
C VAL A 9 11.31 -17.34 -14.63
N SER A 10 11.43 -18.45 -13.89
CA SER A 10 12.65 -19.25 -13.87
C SER A 10 12.60 -20.23 -15.02
N GLY A 11 13.66 -20.31 -15.80
CA GLY A 11 13.71 -21.22 -16.95
C GLY A 11 15.12 -21.58 -17.35
N LYS A 12 15.23 -22.60 -18.15
CA LYS A 12 16.46 -23.08 -18.80
C LYS A 12 16.22 -23.27 -20.25
N GLU A 13 17.28 -23.44 -21.01
CA GLU A 13 17.21 -23.71 -22.45
C GLU A 13 16.30 -24.91 -22.76
N GLY A 14 15.34 -24.69 -23.67
CA GLY A 14 14.34 -25.67 -24.06
C GLY A 14 13.01 -25.61 -23.32
N ASP A 15 12.91 -24.84 -22.27
CA ASP A 15 11.63 -24.63 -21.57
C ASP A 15 10.67 -23.80 -22.41
N THR A 16 9.39 -24.14 -22.33
CA THR A 16 8.30 -23.42 -23.01
C THR A 16 7.33 -22.89 -21.94
N TYR A 17 6.93 -21.65 -22.09
CA TYR A 17 5.97 -21.00 -21.21
C TYR A 17 4.77 -20.53 -21.99
N GLU A 18 3.60 -20.79 -21.47
CA GLU A 18 2.36 -20.19 -21.93
C GLU A 18 2.00 -19.01 -21.02
N ILE A 19 1.84 -17.84 -21.60
CA ILE A 19 1.48 -16.63 -20.87
C ILE A 19 0.07 -16.22 -21.28
N LEU A 20 -0.87 -16.29 -20.33
CA LEU A 20 -2.22 -15.78 -20.49
C LEU A 20 -2.26 -14.34 -20.01
N MET A 21 -2.67 -13.43 -20.87
CA MET A 21 -2.79 -12.02 -20.55
C MET A 21 -4.26 -11.60 -20.66
N GLU A 22 -4.87 -11.25 -19.53
CA GLU A 22 -6.18 -10.60 -19.51
C GLU A 22 -5.97 -9.10 -19.64
N THR A 23 -6.47 -8.50 -20.72
CA THR A 23 -6.43 -7.05 -20.92
C THR A 23 -7.77 -6.45 -20.57
N TYR A 24 -7.72 -5.40 -19.79
CA TYR A 24 -8.89 -4.67 -19.34
C TYR A 24 -8.80 -3.22 -19.80
N ALA A 25 -9.74 -2.79 -20.66
CA ALA A 25 -9.85 -1.41 -21.09
C ALA A 25 -10.48 -0.58 -19.96
N GLY A 26 -9.68 -0.32 -18.95
CA GLY A 26 -10.12 0.39 -17.78
C GLY A 26 -10.37 1.87 -17.99
N HIS A 27 -10.69 2.55 -16.91
CA HIS A 27 -11.00 3.96 -16.86
C HIS A 27 -9.73 4.82 -16.93
N PHE A 28 -9.65 5.72 -17.89
CA PHE A 28 -8.56 6.69 -17.98
C PHE A 28 -8.97 8.00 -17.27
N TYR A 29 -8.19 8.44 -16.31
CA TYR A 29 -8.36 9.74 -15.66
C TYR A 29 -7.39 10.74 -16.30
N PRO A 30 -7.85 11.58 -17.25
CA PRO A 30 -6.94 12.46 -17.99
C PRO A 30 -6.33 13.57 -17.15
N GLU A 31 -6.87 13.83 -15.97
CA GLU A 31 -6.44 14.91 -15.08
C GLU A 31 -5.54 14.44 -13.91
N ALA A 32 -5.26 13.15 -13.80
CA ALA A 32 -4.33 12.68 -12.79
C ALA A 32 -2.90 13.10 -13.15
N PRO A 33 -2.18 13.86 -12.30
CA PRO A 33 -0.86 14.40 -12.61
C PRO A 33 0.21 13.34 -12.86
N THR A 34 -0.09 12.08 -12.65
CA THR A 34 0.85 10.95 -12.67
C THR A 34 0.53 9.89 -13.72
N GLY A 35 -0.24 10.21 -14.76
CA GLY A 35 -0.62 9.22 -15.76
C GLY A 35 -1.42 8.07 -15.16
N GLY A 36 -2.30 8.40 -14.22
CA GLY A 36 -2.99 7.47 -13.36
C GLY A 36 -3.68 6.34 -14.09
N CYS A 37 -3.42 5.17 -13.60
CA CYS A 37 -3.93 3.92 -14.06
C CYS A 37 -5.46 3.92 -14.11
N ALA A 38 -5.96 3.48 -15.19
CA ALA A 38 -7.34 3.14 -15.38
C ALA A 38 -7.83 2.15 -14.34
N THR A 39 -8.87 2.51 -13.66
CA THR A 39 -9.36 1.78 -12.49
C THR A 39 -10.64 1.00 -12.73
N GLY A 40 -11.20 1.02 -13.94
CA GLY A 40 -12.44 0.31 -14.23
C GLY A 40 -13.06 0.66 -15.58
N PRO A 41 -14.15 -0.02 -16.01
CA PRO A 41 -14.87 0.37 -17.21
C PRO A 41 -15.49 1.74 -17.01
N VAL A 42 -15.35 2.59 -18.02
CA VAL A 42 -16.09 3.86 -18.07
C VAL A 42 -17.58 3.52 -18.13
N LEU A 43 -18.33 3.91 -17.12
CA LEU A 43 -19.78 3.90 -17.22
C LEU A 43 -20.19 4.82 -18.39
N PRO A 44 -21.02 4.35 -19.30
CA PRO A 44 -21.46 5.17 -20.42
C PRO A 44 -22.01 6.52 -19.92
N GLY A 45 -21.36 7.62 -20.34
CA GLY A 45 -21.76 8.98 -20.02
C GLY A 45 -21.10 9.64 -18.80
N ALA A 46 -20.29 8.92 -17.99
CA ALA A 46 -19.75 9.53 -16.76
C ALA A 46 -18.51 10.40 -16.98
N TYR A 47 -17.56 10.02 -17.83
CA TYR A 47 -16.29 10.76 -17.99
C TYR A 47 -15.66 10.66 -19.39
N ALA A 48 -16.34 10.10 -20.36
CA ALA A 48 -15.85 10.12 -21.72
C ALA A 48 -16.12 11.50 -22.30
N ASP A 49 -15.10 12.33 -22.44
CA ASP A 49 -15.18 13.42 -23.41
C ASP A 49 -15.06 12.79 -24.81
N PRO A 50 -16.16 12.65 -25.54
CA PRO A 50 -16.14 12.04 -26.86
C PRO A 50 -15.32 12.85 -27.87
N LYS A 51 -14.85 14.05 -27.50
CA LYS A 51 -14.04 14.95 -28.33
C LYS A 51 -12.53 14.75 -28.15
N LYS A 52 -12.07 13.97 -27.15
CA LYS A 52 -10.67 13.58 -27.03
C LYS A 52 -10.44 12.25 -27.75
N GLU A 53 -10.45 12.28 -29.09
CA GLU A 53 -9.88 11.19 -29.87
C GLU A 53 -8.44 10.99 -29.47
N GLY A 54 -8.11 9.79 -28.96
CA GLY A 54 -6.73 9.39 -28.68
C GLY A 54 -6.42 8.90 -27.27
N ALA A 55 -7.30 9.07 -26.31
CA ALA A 55 -7.08 8.55 -24.95
C ALA A 55 -7.50 7.07 -24.83
N ARG A 56 -6.93 6.20 -25.65
CA ARG A 56 -7.09 4.75 -25.53
C ARG A 56 -5.84 4.19 -24.84
N CYS A 57 -6.06 3.37 -23.82
CA CYS A 57 -4.98 2.52 -23.32
C CYS A 57 -4.57 1.57 -24.44
N VAL A 58 -3.33 1.64 -24.87
CA VAL A 58 -2.76 0.74 -25.86
C VAL A 58 -1.72 -0.13 -25.19
N LEU A 59 -1.63 -1.39 -25.62
CA LEU A 59 -0.51 -2.23 -25.25
C LEU A 59 0.75 -1.63 -25.86
N GLY A 60 1.73 -1.34 -25.01
CA GLY A 60 3.06 -0.95 -25.46
C GLY A 60 3.85 -2.13 -26.02
N THR A 61 5.11 -1.90 -26.27
CA THR A 61 6.03 -2.96 -26.73
C THR A 61 6.25 -3.97 -25.60
N SER A 62 5.99 -5.25 -25.89
CA SER A 62 6.37 -6.33 -25.00
C SER A 62 7.83 -6.71 -25.28
N THR A 63 8.64 -6.83 -24.25
CA THR A 63 10.05 -7.21 -24.34
C THR A 63 10.30 -8.49 -23.55
N PHE A 64 11.23 -9.27 -24.00
CA PHE A 64 11.72 -10.46 -23.32
C PHE A 64 13.22 -10.32 -23.06
N GLY A 65 13.67 -10.70 -21.86
CA GLY A 65 15.09 -10.59 -21.52
C GLY A 65 15.43 -11.41 -20.29
N VAL A 66 16.73 -11.50 -20.03
CA VAL A 66 17.25 -12.13 -18.81
C VAL A 66 17.28 -11.08 -17.72
N TRP A 67 16.57 -11.35 -16.62
CA TRP A 67 16.60 -10.51 -15.44
C TRP A 67 17.99 -10.38 -14.86
N ASN A 68 18.40 -9.18 -14.51
CA ASN A 68 19.68 -8.89 -13.89
C ASN A 68 19.47 -8.37 -12.47
N GLU A 69 19.52 -9.27 -11.51
CA GLU A 69 19.34 -8.96 -10.10
C GLU A 69 20.36 -7.96 -9.58
N ASP A 70 21.62 -8.06 -9.98
CA ASP A 70 22.68 -7.14 -9.53
C ASP A 70 22.41 -5.70 -10.00
N ALA A 71 21.90 -5.55 -11.22
CA ALA A 71 21.51 -4.23 -11.75
C ALA A 71 20.29 -3.67 -11.02
N TYR A 72 19.29 -4.51 -10.75
CA TYR A 72 18.08 -4.10 -10.03
C TYR A 72 18.40 -3.66 -8.60
N GLN A 73 19.17 -4.45 -7.88
CA GLN A 73 19.55 -4.12 -6.51
C GLN A 73 20.42 -2.85 -6.45
N LEU A 74 21.34 -2.67 -7.39
CA LEU A 74 22.12 -1.43 -7.49
C LEU A 74 21.23 -0.22 -7.77
N PHE A 75 20.26 -0.36 -8.68
CA PHE A 75 19.28 0.68 -8.97
C PHE A 75 18.51 1.09 -7.70
N MET A 76 17.99 0.11 -6.95
CA MET A 76 17.25 0.36 -5.71
C MET A 76 18.11 1.06 -4.65
N ASP A 77 19.36 0.62 -4.48
CA ASP A 77 20.31 1.22 -3.53
C ASP A 77 20.62 2.68 -3.89
N VAL A 78 20.92 2.95 -5.16
CA VAL A 78 21.26 4.29 -5.67
C VAL A 78 20.05 5.22 -5.66
N ASP A 79 18.87 4.75 -6.10
CA ASP A 79 17.63 5.52 -6.05
C ASP A 79 17.26 5.90 -4.61
N THR A 80 17.39 4.95 -3.68
CA THR A 80 17.16 5.19 -2.25
C THR A 80 18.06 6.28 -1.69
N LEU A 81 19.37 6.20 -1.94
CA LEU A 81 20.32 7.20 -1.48
C LEU A 81 20.14 8.56 -2.17
N GLY A 82 19.84 8.57 -3.48
CA GLY A 82 19.58 9.78 -4.25
C GLY A 82 18.39 10.55 -3.71
N ARG A 83 17.26 9.86 -3.53
CA ARG A 83 16.03 10.47 -3.00
C ARG A 83 16.14 10.86 -1.53
N LEU A 84 16.92 10.13 -0.74
CA LEU A 84 17.21 10.54 0.62
C LEU A 84 18.01 11.85 0.61
N LEU A 85 19.00 11.97 -0.26
CA LEU A 85 19.83 13.18 -0.40
C LEU A 85 19.00 14.41 -0.80
N GLU A 86 18.02 14.26 -1.70
CA GLU A 86 17.13 15.34 -2.13
C GLU A 86 16.32 15.95 -0.97
N THR A 87 16.02 15.17 0.06
CA THR A 87 15.19 15.59 1.19
C THR A 87 15.95 15.88 2.46
N MET A 88 17.26 15.63 2.49
CA MET A 88 18.13 15.92 3.63
C MET A 88 18.60 17.38 3.64
N ASP A 89 18.98 17.85 4.83
CA ASP A 89 19.73 19.08 4.96
C ASP A 89 21.15 18.86 4.37
N SER A 90 21.45 19.58 3.28
CA SER A 90 22.69 19.47 2.53
C SER A 90 23.95 19.85 3.36
N THR A 91 23.78 20.54 4.48
CA THR A 91 24.90 20.94 5.37
C THR A 91 25.32 19.82 6.31
N THR A 92 24.60 18.69 6.34
CA THR A 92 24.90 17.57 7.23
C THR A 92 26.05 16.72 6.71
N LEU A 93 26.84 16.16 7.64
CA LEU A 93 27.90 15.20 7.30
C LEU A 93 27.36 13.96 6.58
N ARG A 94 26.13 13.54 6.90
CA ARG A 94 25.48 12.39 6.25
C ARG A 94 25.18 12.70 4.78
N ALA A 95 24.64 13.89 4.48
CA ALA A 95 24.39 14.32 3.12
C ALA A 95 25.70 14.36 2.29
N ALA A 96 26.77 14.93 2.86
CA ALA A 96 28.07 14.95 2.20
C ALA A 96 28.64 13.56 1.92
N LYS A 97 28.47 12.61 2.85
CA LYS A 97 28.90 11.21 2.65
C LYS A 97 28.10 10.52 1.56
N ILE A 98 26.78 10.72 1.50
CA ILE A 98 25.93 10.14 0.46
C ILE A 98 26.31 10.73 -0.90
N ALA A 99 26.42 12.06 -1.02
CA ALA A 99 26.83 12.70 -2.27
C ALA A 99 28.16 12.15 -2.79
N LYS A 100 29.16 12.02 -1.91
CA LYS A 100 30.48 11.47 -2.28
C LYS A 100 30.41 9.99 -2.70
N ALA A 101 29.52 9.20 -2.09
CA ALA A 101 29.35 7.80 -2.46
C ALA A 101 28.64 7.65 -3.81
N LEU A 102 27.65 8.49 -4.10
CA LEU A 102 27.00 8.55 -5.41
C LEU A 102 27.96 9.01 -6.50
N GLU A 103 28.84 9.98 -6.22
CA GLU A 103 29.93 10.34 -7.13
C GLU A 103 30.86 9.16 -7.39
N LYS A 104 31.29 8.45 -6.34
CA LYS A 104 32.14 7.26 -6.48
C LYS A 104 31.46 6.16 -7.30
N PHE A 105 30.17 5.95 -7.10
CA PHE A 105 29.37 5.02 -7.89
C PHE A 105 29.50 5.31 -9.39
N THR A 106 29.38 6.56 -9.83
CA THR A 106 29.47 6.93 -11.25
C THR A 106 30.86 6.70 -11.84
N LEU A 107 31.91 6.58 -11.02
CA LEU A 107 33.26 6.26 -11.45
C LEU A 107 33.54 4.75 -11.52
N ILE A 108 32.75 3.94 -10.81
CA ILE A 108 32.90 2.47 -10.79
C ILE A 108 32.10 1.82 -11.91
N VAL A 109 30.85 2.26 -12.09
CA VAL A 109 29.95 1.65 -13.04
C VAL A 109 30.24 2.13 -14.46
N ASP A 110 30.53 1.18 -15.35
CA ASP A 110 30.74 1.43 -16.76
C ASP A 110 29.74 0.60 -17.59
N PHE A 111 28.76 1.28 -18.17
CA PHE A 111 27.69 0.67 -18.96
C PHE A 111 28.15 0.20 -20.34
N GLU A 112 29.28 0.66 -20.83
CA GLU A 112 29.83 0.31 -22.14
C GLU A 112 30.65 -1.01 -22.11
N GLN A 113 30.94 -1.53 -20.93
CA GLN A 113 31.67 -2.78 -20.76
C GLN A 113 30.87 -4.02 -21.21
N PRO A 114 31.55 -5.09 -21.62
CA PRO A 114 30.92 -6.39 -21.81
C PRO A 114 30.12 -6.82 -20.58
N ARG A 115 29.07 -7.61 -20.80
CA ARG A 115 28.08 -7.97 -19.76
C ARG A 115 28.71 -8.44 -18.44
N GLU A 116 29.72 -9.31 -18.49
CA GLU A 116 30.34 -9.87 -17.27
C GLU A 116 31.09 -8.79 -16.48
N ALA A 117 31.89 -7.95 -17.15
CA ALA A 117 32.62 -6.87 -16.54
C ALA A 117 31.65 -5.81 -15.98
N ARG A 118 30.58 -5.53 -16.70
CA ARG A 118 29.51 -4.61 -16.26
C ARG A 118 28.82 -5.13 -15.00
N ILE A 119 28.46 -6.41 -14.92
CA ILE A 119 27.87 -7.00 -13.69
C ILE A 119 28.87 -6.97 -12.53
N ALA A 120 30.14 -7.20 -12.78
CA ALA A 120 31.18 -7.07 -11.75
C ALA A 120 31.25 -5.64 -11.20
N SER A 121 31.17 -4.63 -12.07
CA SER A 121 31.14 -3.22 -11.64
C SER A 121 29.90 -2.86 -10.80
N TYR A 122 28.75 -3.48 -11.06
CA TYR A 122 27.55 -3.30 -10.24
C TYR A 122 27.76 -3.80 -8.80
N LYS A 123 28.36 -4.99 -8.66
CA LYS A 123 28.68 -5.56 -7.34
C LYS A 123 29.70 -4.68 -6.58
N GLU A 124 30.73 -4.24 -7.27
CA GLU A 124 31.73 -3.33 -6.68
C GLU A 124 31.09 -2.01 -6.21
N ALA A 125 30.23 -1.43 -7.03
CA ALA A 125 29.51 -0.20 -6.69
C ALA A 125 28.62 -0.39 -5.46
N ARG A 126 27.89 -1.50 -5.37
CA ARG A 126 27.05 -1.84 -4.20
C ARG A 126 27.89 -1.99 -2.93
N GLU A 127 29.03 -2.67 -2.99
CA GLU A 127 29.96 -2.75 -1.85
C GLU A 127 30.46 -1.38 -1.40
N ALA A 128 30.72 -0.46 -2.34
CA ALA A 128 31.18 0.88 -2.02
C ALA A 128 30.13 1.76 -1.30
N ILE A 129 28.83 1.53 -1.58
CA ILE A 129 27.72 2.28 -0.97
C ILE A 129 27.08 1.57 0.23
N ARG A 130 27.31 0.27 0.39
CA ARG A 130 26.74 -0.56 1.46
C ARG A 130 26.85 0.04 2.86
N PRO A 131 27.97 0.62 3.32
CA PRO A 131 28.03 1.23 4.64
C PRO A 131 27.04 2.35 4.89
N LEU A 132 26.53 2.99 3.84
CA LEU A 132 25.50 4.03 3.94
C LEU A 132 24.09 3.43 4.03
N MET A 133 23.86 2.32 3.34
CA MET A 133 22.61 1.57 3.41
C MET A 133 22.43 0.92 4.80
N GLU A 134 23.52 0.45 5.39
CA GLU A 134 23.53 -0.17 6.72
C GLU A 134 23.60 0.86 7.88
N ALA A 135 23.76 2.13 7.57
CA ALA A 135 23.92 3.18 8.57
C ALA A 135 22.65 3.34 9.43
N LYS A 136 22.82 3.20 10.74
CA LYS A 136 21.72 3.36 11.71
C LYS A 136 21.49 4.81 12.07
N ASN A 137 20.25 5.15 12.35
CA ASN A 137 19.89 6.44 12.90
C ASN A 137 20.34 6.57 14.37
N GLY A 138 20.50 7.81 14.84
CA GLY A 138 20.73 8.08 16.27
C GLY A 138 19.50 7.75 17.11
N SER A 139 19.71 7.57 18.42
CA SER A 139 18.66 7.19 19.37
C SER A 139 17.52 8.21 19.51
N THR A 140 17.73 9.45 19.07
CA THR A 140 16.73 10.52 19.10
C THR A 140 15.89 10.63 17.82
N MET A 141 16.18 9.79 16.83
CA MET A 141 15.38 9.78 15.61
C MET A 141 14.09 9.00 15.83
N PRO A 142 12.96 9.48 15.30
CA PRO A 142 11.69 8.76 15.40
C PRO A 142 11.75 7.41 14.67
N VAL A 143 10.95 6.48 15.15
CA VAL A 143 10.74 5.18 14.51
C VAL A 143 9.51 5.28 13.61
N PHE A 144 9.68 4.91 12.36
CA PHE A 144 8.59 4.82 11.41
C PHE A 144 8.17 3.36 11.26
N TYR A 145 6.90 3.09 11.57
CA TYR A 145 6.29 1.77 11.35
C TYR A 145 5.55 1.80 10.03
N ALA A 146 5.95 0.94 9.11
CA ALA A 146 5.31 0.77 7.82
C ALA A 146 4.58 -0.57 7.77
N VAL A 147 3.33 -0.55 7.35
CA VAL A 147 2.53 -1.73 7.05
C VAL A 147 1.93 -1.59 5.66
N GLY A 148 2.04 -2.63 4.85
CA GLY A 148 1.40 -2.66 3.54
C GLY A 148 -0.13 -2.69 3.70
N ASN A 149 -0.83 -1.97 2.83
CA ASN A 149 -2.28 -2.04 2.68
C ASN A 149 -2.64 -1.82 1.21
N ALA A 150 -3.69 -2.48 0.75
CA ALA A 150 -4.26 -2.24 -0.56
C ALA A 150 -5.77 -2.08 -0.40
N HIS A 151 -6.21 -0.84 -0.20
CA HIS A 151 -7.62 -0.51 -0.15
C HIS A 151 -8.33 -0.92 -1.44
N LEU A 152 -9.44 -1.63 -1.32
CA LEU A 152 -10.27 -2.08 -2.42
C LEU A 152 -11.68 -1.58 -2.24
N ASP A 153 -12.07 -0.61 -3.06
CA ASP A 153 -13.50 -0.35 -3.25
C ASP A 153 -14.20 -1.60 -3.78
N LEU A 154 -15.25 -2.05 -3.13
CA LEU A 154 -15.98 -3.24 -3.57
C LEU A 154 -16.75 -2.99 -4.88
N ALA A 155 -17.15 -1.75 -5.12
CA ALA A 155 -17.51 -1.20 -6.42
C ALA A 155 -17.28 0.31 -6.37
N TRP A 156 -16.79 0.91 -7.45
CA TRP A 156 -16.61 2.34 -7.56
C TRP A 156 -16.87 2.79 -9.00
N LEU A 157 -15.83 3.14 -9.76
CA LEU A 157 -15.92 3.40 -11.20
C LEU A 157 -15.87 2.10 -12.03
N TRP A 158 -16.15 1.00 -11.40
CA TRP A 158 -16.20 -0.36 -11.96
C TRP A 158 -17.31 -1.19 -11.31
N PRO A 159 -17.83 -2.22 -12.01
CA PRO A 159 -18.84 -3.11 -11.47
C PRO A 159 -18.23 -4.14 -10.50
N MET A 160 -19.10 -4.79 -9.72
CA MET A 160 -18.72 -5.81 -8.74
C MET A 160 -17.92 -6.98 -9.36
N GLU A 161 -18.16 -7.33 -10.61
CA GLU A 161 -17.40 -8.37 -11.31
C GLU A 161 -15.93 -8.03 -11.46
N GLU A 162 -15.62 -6.74 -11.68
CA GLU A 162 -14.22 -6.30 -11.70
C GLU A 162 -13.59 -6.32 -10.30
N THR A 163 -14.38 -6.16 -9.25
CA THR A 163 -13.89 -6.31 -7.88
C THR A 163 -13.37 -7.72 -7.62
N HIS A 164 -14.01 -8.75 -8.17
CA HIS A 164 -13.52 -10.13 -8.06
C HIS A 164 -12.10 -10.26 -8.65
N ARG A 165 -11.87 -9.68 -9.82
CA ARG A 165 -10.54 -9.69 -10.47
C ARG A 165 -9.52 -8.84 -9.72
N LYS A 166 -9.96 -7.67 -9.20
CA LYS A 166 -9.10 -6.81 -8.37
C LYS A 166 -8.67 -7.53 -7.09
N THR A 167 -9.57 -8.24 -6.44
CA THR A 167 -9.28 -9.02 -5.24
C THR A 167 -8.22 -10.08 -5.52
N GLU A 168 -8.38 -10.86 -6.59
CA GLU A 168 -7.43 -11.90 -6.97
C GLU A 168 -6.03 -11.33 -7.22
N ARG A 169 -5.92 -10.38 -8.14
CA ARG A 169 -4.60 -9.83 -8.50
C ARG A 169 -3.94 -9.08 -7.35
N THR A 170 -4.73 -8.39 -6.50
CA THR A 170 -4.20 -7.71 -5.32
C THR A 170 -3.68 -8.72 -4.30
N PHE A 171 -4.47 -9.73 -3.96
CA PHE A 171 -4.09 -10.72 -2.97
C PHE A 171 -2.91 -11.58 -3.43
N ALA A 172 -2.89 -11.98 -4.70
CA ALA A 172 -1.76 -12.69 -5.30
C ALA A 172 -0.47 -11.85 -5.25
N ALA A 173 -0.56 -10.55 -5.56
CA ALA A 173 0.57 -9.63 -5.49
C ALA A 173 1.12 -9.50 -4.06
N GLN A 174 0.24 -9.38 -3.07
CA GLN A 174 0.66 -9.26 -1.67
C GLN A 174 1.30 -10.55 -1.14
N LEU A 175 0.76 -11.72 -1.48
CA LEU A 175 1.41 -12.99 -1.16
C LEU A 175 2.79 -13.11 -1.79
N ARG A 176 2.94 -12.64 -3.03
CA ARG A 176 4.25 -12.62 -3.69
C ARG A 176 5.25 -11.73 -2.94
N LEU A 177 4.84 -10.57 -2.45
CA LEU A 177 5.68 -9.70 -1.63
C LEU A 177 6.04 -10.35 -0.28
N ILE A 178 5.09 -11.04 0.36
CA ILE A 178 5.34 -11.80 1.60
C ILE A 178 6.38 -12.91 1.37
N GLU A 179 6.28 -13.64 0.28
CA GLU A 179 7.26 -14.68 -0.08
C GLU A 179 8.66 -14.10 -0.37
N GLN A 180 8.71 -12.92 -0.96
CA GLN A 180 9.96 -12.27 -1.37
C GLN A 180 10.64 -11.53 -0.21
N TYR A 181 9.87 -10.95 0.71
CA TYR A 181 10.36 -10.10 1.80
C TYR A 181 9.88 -10.63 3.16
N PRO A 182 10.72 -11.35 3.91
CA PRO A 182 10.34 -11.94 5.20
C PRO A 182 9.89 -10.92 6.26
N GLU A 183 10.36 -9.68 6.16
CA GLU A 183 10.00 -8.57 7.05
C GLU A 183 8.69 -7.89 6.69
N TYR A 184 8.15 -8.14 5.50
CA TYR A 184 6.96 -7.45 5.00
C TYR A 184 5.72 -7.84 5.82
N LYS A 185 4.97 -6.85 6.26
CA LYS A 185 3.67 -6.98 6.91
C LYS A 185 2.60 -6.32 6.04
N TYR A 186 1.49 -6.99 5.89
CA TYR A 186 0.36 -6.54 5.09
C TYR A 186 -0.93 -6.64 5.87
N VAL A 187 -1.73 -5.57 5.90
CA VAL A 187 -3.06 -5.57 6.50
C VAL A 187 -4.13 -5.54 5.41
N GLN A 188 -5.13 -6.39 5.57
CA GLN A 188 -6.30 -6.42 4.69
C GLN A 188 -7.57 -6.50 5.52
N SER A 189 -8.44 -5.55 5.28
CA SER A 189 -9.80 -5.47 5.81
C SER A 189 -10.80 -6.20 4.91
N GLN A 190 -12.08 -6.04 5.20
CA GLN A 190 -13.23 -6.43 4.38
C GLN A 190 -13.38 -7.94 4.15
N PRO A 191 -14.04 -8.68 5.07
CA PRO A 191 -14.43 -10.07 4.87
C PRO A 191 -15.09 -10.36 3.53
N ALA A 192 -15.84 -9.42 2.98
CA ALA A 192 -16.45 -9.55 1.65
C ALA A 192 -15.42 -9.86 0.55
N ALA A 193 -14.23 -9.23 0.60
CA ALA A 193 -13.15 -9.50 -0.35
C ALA A 193 -12.56 -10.91 -0.13
N TYR A 194 -12.38 -11.33 1.13
CA TYR A 194 -11.92 -12.68 1.43
C TYR A 194 -12.95 -13.74 0.97
N GLU A 195 -14.24 -13.47 1.14
CA GLU A 195 -15.29 -14.39 0.67
C GLU A 195 -15.31 -14.50 -0.86
N MET A 196 -15.09 -13.41 -1.57
CA MET A 196 -14.90 -13.44 -3.03
C MET A 196 -13.69 -14.31 -3.40
N CYS A 197 -12.57 -14.13 -2.70
CA CYS A 197 -11.37 -14.93 -2.91
C CYS A 197 -11.65 -16.42 -2.62
N ARG A 198 -12.27 -16.75 -1.49
CA ARG A 198 -12.64 -18.12 -1.12
C ARG A 198 -13.50 -18.79 -2.18
N LYS A 199 -14.48 -18.05 -2.71
CA LYS A 199 -15.44 -18.58 -3.68
C LYS A 199 -14.85 -18.80 -5.06
N TYR A 200 -14.05 -17.85 -5.56
CA TYR A 200 -13.61 -17.84 -6.94
C TYR A 200 -12.16 -18.32 -7.10
N TYR A 201 -11.33 -18.21 -6.05
CA TYR A 201 -9.91 -18.51 -6.04
C TYR A 201 -9.51 -19.30 -4.77
N PRO A 202 -10.07 -20.50 -4.55
CA PRO A 202 -9.91 -21.23 -3.28
C PRO A 202 -8.46 -21.56 -2.95
N GLU A 203 -7.62 -21.85 -3.93
CA GLU A 203 -6.18 -22.11 -3.70
C GLU A 203 -5.45 -20.87 -3.19
N LEU A 204 -5.79 -19.69 -3.71
CA LEU A 204 -5.27 -18.43 -3.25
C LEU A 204 -5.70 -18.15 -1.81
N PHE A 205 -6.96 -18.46 -1.48
CA PHE A 205 -7.49 -18.28 -0.13
C PHE A 205 -6.76 -19.14 0.91
N GLU A 206 -6.43 -20.40 0.59
CA GLU A 206 -5.65 -21.26 1.50
C GLU A 206 -4.23 -20.71 1.71
N ARG A 207 -3.57 -20.19 0.69
CA ARG A 207 -2.26 -19.52 0.83
C ARG A 207 -2.35 -18.27 1.73
N ILE A 208 -3.43 -17.51 1.64
CA ILE A 208 -3.68 -16.37 2.54
C ILE A 208 -3.80 -16.84 3.98
N LYS A 209 -4.52 -17.93 4.26
CA LYS A 209 -4.63 -18.50 5.61
C LYS A 209 -3.28 -18.91 6.17
N GLU A 210 -2.40 -19.48 5.36
CA GLU A 210 -1.04 -19.79 5.78
C GLU A 210 -0.23 -18.53 6.10
N ALA A 211 -0.35 -17.47 5.29
CA ALA A 211 0.30 -16.18 5.54
C ALA A 211 -0.23 -15.48 6.81
N ILE A 212 -1.53 -15.64 7.12
CA ILE A 212 -2.13 -15.18 8.38
C ILE A 212 -1.51 -15.93 9.57
N LYS A 213 -1.41 -17.26 9.51
CA LYS A 213 -0.76 -18.07 10.55
C LYS A 213 0.72 -17.70 10.73
N GLY A 214 1.40 -17.37 9.64
CA GLY A 214 2.77 -16.88 9.64
C GLY A 214 2.94 -15.46 10.23
N GLY A 215 1.83 -14.74 10.47
CA GLY A 215 1.82 -13.41 11.06
C GLY A 215 2.37 -12.30 10.15
N GLN A 216 2.48 -12.53 8.85
CA GLN A 216 2.83 -11.51 7.87
C GLN A 216 1.59 -10.89 7.22
N TRP A 217 0.54 -11.66 7.04
CA TRP A 217 -0.75 -11.17 6.62
C TRP A 217 -1.64 -10.91 7.84
N ILE A 218 -2.02 -9.66 8.06
CA ILE A 218 -2.86 -9.23 9.17
C ILE A 218 -4.28 -9.08 8.63
N ALA A 219 -5.15 -10.00 8.99
CA ALA A 219 -6.56 -9.94 8.64
C ALA A 219 -7.30 -9.22 9.77
N ASP A 220 -7.59 -7.94 9.60
CA ASP A 220 -8.30 -7.14 10.59
C ASP A 220 -9.09 -6.01 9.91
N GLY A 221 -10.16 -5.53 10.55
CA GLY A 221 -11.02 -4.48 10.00
C GLY A 221 -12.43 -4.49 10.57
N ALA A 222 -12.74 -5.50 11.36
CA ALA A 222 -13.98 -5.74 12.12
C ALA A 222 -15.26 -5.84 11.28
N MET A 223 -15.56 -4.90 10.40
CA MET A 223 -16.78 -4.86 9.60
C MET A 223 -16.69 -5.73 8.34
N TRP A 224 -17.85 -6.18 7.84
CA TRP A 224 -17.97 -6.98 6.62
C TRP A 224 -17.45 -6.27 5.38
N VAL A 225 -17.76 -4.97 5.26
CA VAL A 225 -17.22 -4.02 4.27
C VAL A 225 -16.78 -2.75 4.99
N GLU A 226 -16.20 -1.80 4.28
CA GLU A 226 -15.90 -0.44 4.76
C GLU A 226 -17.06 0.50 4.42
N PRO A 227 -18.11 0.63 5.26
CA PRO A 227 -19.30 1.40 4.94
C PRO A 227 -19.13 2.89 5.27
N ASP A 228 -19.94 3.73 4.64
CA ASP A 228 -20.22 5.07 5.15
C ASP A 228 -21.06 4.96 6.45
N THR A 229 -20.49 5.37 7.56
CA THR A 229 -21.13 5.22 8.86
C THR A 229 -22.17 6.29 9.18
N ASN A 230 -22.25 7.37 8.41
CA ASN A 230 -23.31 8.36 8.54
C ASN A 230 -24.59 7.97 7.79
N MET A 231 -24.45 7.26 6.66
CA MET A 231 -25.59 6.88 5.83
C MET A 231 -26.27 5.58 6.31
N ALA A 232 -25.47 4.68 6.89
CA ALA A 232 -25.98 3.40 7.39
C ALA A 232 -26.70 3.57 8.74
N SER A 233 -27.78 2.81 8.97
CA SER A 233 -28.44 2.77 10.28
C SER A 233 -27.56 2.08 11.33
N GLY A 234 -27.80 2.38 12.61
CA GLY A 234 -27.10 1.70 13.71
C GLY A 234 -27.22 0.18 13.68
N GLU A 235 -28.40 -0.34 13.36
CA GLU A 235 -28.62 -1.79 13.18
C GLU A 235 -27.79 -2.35 12.02
N ALA A 236 -27.68 -1.64 10.91
CA ALA A 236 -26.84 -2.05 9.79
C ALA A 236 -25.36 -2.09 10.18
N LEU A 237 -24.87 -1.10 10.93
CA LEU A 237 -23.49 -1.07 11.42
C LEU A 237 -23.21 -2.21 12.41
N ILE A 238 -24.17 -2.52 13.32
CA ILE A 238 -24.03 -3.66 14.22
C ILE A 238 -23.93 -4.96 13.40
N ARG A 239 -24.75 -5.14 12.37
CA ARG A 239 -24.67 -6.33 11.51
C ARG A 239 -23.36 -6.42 10.72
N GLN A 240 -22.81 -5.30 10.26
CA GLN A 240 -21.50 -5.25 9.65
C GLN A 240 -20.44 -5.85 10.59
N LEU A 241 -20.47 -5.44 11.87
CA LEU A 241 -19.54 -5.94 12.89
C LEU A 241 -19.80 -7.42 13.25
N VAL A 242 -21.06 -7.81 13.45
CA VAL A 242 -21.42 -9.20 13.80
C VAL A 242 -21.01 -10.17 12.69
N HIS A 243 -21.29 -9.85 11.44
CA HIS A 243 -20.93 -10.70 10.31
C HIS A 243 -19.41 -10.65 10.05
N GLY A 244 -18.79 -9.48 10.12
CA GLY A 244 -17.36 -9.33 9.91
C GLY A 244 -16.54 -10.08 10.94
N LYS A 245 -16.76 -9.81 12.24
CA LYS A 245 -16.04 -10.49 13.33
C LYS A 245 -16.25 -12.00 13.32
N ARG A 246 -17.47 -12.46 13.01
CA ARG A 246 -17.74 -13.90 12.87
C ARG A 246 -16.90 -14.50 11.76
N TYR A 247 -16.86 -13.89 10.59
CA TYR A 247 -16.06 -14.38 9.47
C TYR A 247 -14.58 -14.44 9.79
N TYR A 248 -14.03 -13.36 10.37
CA TYR A 248 -12.63 -13.34 10.81
C TYR A 248 -12.33 -14.50 11.75
N LYS A 249 -13.23 -14.77 12.70
CA LYS A 249 -13.02 -15.82 13.69
C LYS A 249 -13.19 -17.24 13.10
N GLU A 250 -14.25 -17.47 12.36
CA GLU A 250 -14.62 -18.81 11.88
C GLU A 250 -13.76 -19.24 10.68
N GLU A 251 -13.51 -18.33 9.74
CA GLU A 251 -12.79 -18.65 8.50
C GLU A 251 -11.29 -18.39 8.57
N LEU A 252 -10.87 -17.36 9.31
CA LEU A 252 -9.48 -16.92 9.35
C LEU A 252 -8.80 -17.13 10.71
N GLY A 253 -9.55 -17.51 11.76
CA GLY A 253 -9.02 -17.76 13.10
C GLY A 253 -8.59 -16.51 13.86
N VAL A 254 -9.06 -15.32 13.47
CA VAL A 254 -8.66 -14.02 14.01
C VAL A 254 -9.80 -13.42 14.83
N ASP A 255 -9.51 -12.92 16.02
CA ASP A 255 -10.44 -12.08 16.76
C ASP A 255 -10.12 -10.61 16.46
N SER A 256 -10.92 -10.01 15.59
CA SER A 256 -10.71 -8.65 15.09
C SER A 256 -11.11 -7.62 16.15
N GLU A 257 -10.19 -6.71 16.46
CA GLU A 257 -10.39 -5.65 17.47
C GLU A 257 -10.26 -4.24 16.92
N VAL A 258 -9.86 -4.11 15.65
CA VAL A 258 -9.62 -2.82 14.99
C VAL A 258 -10.70 -2.60 13.93
N LEU A 259 -11.39 -1.47 13.98
CA LEU A 259 -12.15 -0.98 12.85
C LEU A 259 -11.21 -0.24 11.90
N TRP A 260 -11.14 -0.72 10.65
CA TRP A 260 -10.29 -0.16 9.61
C TRP A 260 -11.12 0.49 8.52
N LEU A 261 -11.14 1.83 8.48
CA LEU A 261 -11.93 2.63 7.53
C LEU A 261 -11.05 3.73 6.88
N PRO A 262 -10.11 3.38 6.01
CA PRO A 262 -9.15 4.35 5.47
C PRO A 262 -9.80 5.34 4.48
N ASP A 263 -10.90 4.96 3.84
CA ASP A 263 -11.54 5.72 2.77
C ASP A 263 -13.03 6.02 3.03
N THR A 264 -13.40 6.22 4.29
CA THR A 264 -14.76 6.58 4.70
C THR A 264 -14.88 8.09 4.91
N PHE A 265 -15.94 8.69 4.41
CA PHE A 265 -16.14 10.15 4.33
C PHE A 265 -17.05 10.71 5.42
N GLY A 266 -17.47 9.92 6.38
CA GLY A 266 -18.30 10.37 7.48
C GLY A 266 -18.37 9.37 8.62
N TYR A 267 -18.49 9.88 9.83
CA TYR A 267 -18.44 9.10 11.08
C TYR A 267 -19.57 9.49 12.00
N THR A 268 -20.48 8.56 12.29
CA THR A 268 -21.57 8.81 13.24
C THR A 268 -21.05 8.93 14.66
N ALA A 269 -21.59 9.86 15.44
CA ALA A 269 -21.25 10.03 16.85
C ALA A 269 -21.63 8.81 17.74
N ALA A 270 -22.47 7.90 17.24
CA ALA A 270 -22.79 6.63 17.90
C ALA A 270 -21.75 5.53 17.66
N LEU A 271 -20.74 5.75 16.80
CA LEU A 271 -19.78 4.71 16.43
C LEU A 271 -19.00 4.15 17.63
N PRO A 272 -18.49 4.95 18.59
CA PRO A 272 -17.80 4.41 19.76
C PRO A 272 -18.67 3.45 20.57
N GLN A 273 -19.94 3.78 20.81
CA GLN A 273 -20.90 2.91 21.50
C GLN A 273 -21.09 1.57 20.76
N ILE A 274 -21.30 1.64 19.45
CA ILE A 274 -21.51 0.45 18.60
C ILE A 274 -20.26 -0.44 18.62
N LEU A 275 -19.08 0.14 18.48
CA LEU A 275 -17.80 -0.58 18.49
C LEU A 275 -17.56 -1.27 19.84
N LYS A 276 -17.71 -0.54 20.94
CA LYS A 276 -17.56 -1.11 22.30
C LYS A 276 -18.55 -2.24 22.55
N GLY A 277 -19.81 -2.06 22.16
CA GLY A 277 -20.82 -3.11 22.28
C GLY A 277 -20.52 -4.38 21.47
N CYS A 278 -19.72 -4.26 20.42
CA CYS A 278 -19.28 -5.38 19.58
C CYS A 278 -17.84 -5.87 19.88
N GLY A 279 -17.21 -5.36 20.93
CA GLY A 279 -15.87 -5.77 21.34
C GLY A 279 -14.77 -5.30 20.37
N VAL A 280 -14.92 -4.10 19.81
CA VAL A 280 -13.92 -3.41 19.00
C VAL A 280 -13.42 -2.21 19.80
N ASN A 281 -12.12 -2.10 19.98
CA ASN A 281 -11.50 -1.15 20.87
C ASN A 281 -10.73 -0.04 20.14
N TYR A 282 -10.40 -0.25 18.87
CA TYR A 282 -9.53 0.62 18.10
C TYR A 282 -10.18 1.04 16.79
N LEU A 283 -9.94 2.27 16.36
CA LEU A 283 -10.33 2.79 15.05
C LEU A 283 -9.11 3.29 14.30
N VAL A 284 -8.97 2.87 13.06
CA VAL A 284 -8.03 3.44 12.10
C VAL A 284 -8.81 4.04 10.94
N THR A 285 -8.62 5.33 10.70
CA THR A 285 -9.25 6.05 9.59
C THR A 285 -8.38 7.21 9.12
N GLN A 286 -8.68 7.82 7.97
CA GLN A 286 -7.81 8.86 7.42
C GLN A 286 -8.56 10.07 6.86
N LYS A 287 -9.73 9.90 6.27
CA LYS A 287 -10.41 10.97 5.52
C LYS A 287 -10.87 12.15 6.37
N ILE A 288 -10.87 12.04 7.68
CA ILE A 288 -11.16 13.17 8.57
C ILE A 288 -10.18 14.34 8.38
N PHE A 289 -8.99 14.09 7.81
CA PHE A 289 -8.04 15.14 7.42
C PHE A 289 -8.42 15.88 6.14
N TRP A 290 -9.39 15.38 5.39
CA TRP A 290 -9.87 16.02 4.19
C TRP A 290 -10.94 17.05 4.57
N SER A 291 -10.55 18.30 4.58
CA SER A 291 -11.49 19.40 4.86
C SER A 291 -12.28 19.72 3.60
N TYR A 292 -13.48 19.18 3.49
CA TYR A 292 -14.37 19.52 2.38
C TYR A 292 -15.11 20.87 2.56
N ASN A 293 -15.06 21.44 3.75
CA ASN A 293 -15.87 22.60 4.12
C ASN A 293 -15.04 23.82 4.51
N GLU A 294 -13.81 23.96 3.99
CA GLU A 294 -12.90 25.06 4.35
C GLU A 294 -12.65 25.21 5.87
N GLY A 295 -12.93 24.16 6.62
CA GLY A 295 -12.72 24.12 8.06
C GLY A 295 -11.26 23.90 8.44
N GLU A 296 -10.96 24.06 9.70
CA GLU A 296 -9.65 23.74 10.26
C GLU A 296 -9.35 22.24 10.09
N GLN A 297 -8.09 21.91 9.80
CA GLN A 297 -7.66 20.53 9.76
C GLN A 297 -7.77 19.91 11.15
N PHE A 298 -8.21 18.66 11.22
CA PHE A 298 -8.26 17.92 12.48
C PHE A 298 -6.83 17.82 13.05
N PRO A 299 -6.60 18.26 14.31
CA PRO A 299 -5.23 18.50 14.79
C PRO A 299 -4.51 17.27 15.32
N TYR A 300 -5.18 16.14 15.51
CA TYR A 300 -4.62 14.98 16.20
C TYR A 300 -4.53 13.75 15.31
N HIS A 301 -3.41 13.03 15.39
CA HIS A 301 -3.23 11.73 14.76
C HIS A 301 -3.64 10.57 15.69
N TYR A 302 -3.55 10.78 16.97
CA TYR A 302 -3.97 9.80 17.99
C TYR A 302 -4.81 10.50 19.04
N PHE A 303 -5.96 9.94 19.37
CA PHE A 303 -6.88 10.48 20.38
C PHE A 303 -7.86 9.41 20.84
N THR A 304 -8.39 9.60 22.05
CA THR A 304 -9.53 8.84 22.54
C THR A 304 -10.81 9.51 22.10
N TRP A 305 -11.63 8.81 21.34
CA TRP A 305 -12.94 9.31 20.90
C TRP A 305 -14.03 8.84 21.84
N GLN A 306 -14.70 9.78 22.50
CA GLN A 306 -15.84 9.53 23.37
C GLN A 306 -17.15 9.66 22.58
N GLY A 307 -17.95 8.61 22.60
CA GLY A 307 -19.29 8.58 22.03
C GLY A 307 -20.34 9.32 22.88
N MET A 308 -21.55 9.40 22.34
CA MET A 308 -22.66 10.11 23.00
C MET A 308 -23.10 9.48 24.33
N ASP A 309 -22.85 8.21 24.51
CA ASP A 309 -23.16 7.43 25.73
C ASP A 309 -22.00 7.39 26.74
N GLY A 310 -20.88 8.04 26.43
CA GLY A 310 -19.66 8.02 27.22
C GLY A 310 -18.72 6.83 26.91
N SER A 311 -19.04 5.96 25.97
CA SER A 311 -18.12 4.92 25.52
C SER A 311 -16.89 5.53 24.83
N GLU A 312 -15.71 4.95 25.07
CA GLU A 312 -14.44 5.47 24.57
C GLU A 312 -13.72 4.43 23.72
N ILE A 313 -13.16 4.87 22.60
CA ILE A 313 -12.29 4.08 21.74
C ILE A 313 -11.02 4.85 21.38
N ASP A 314 -9.92 4.14 21.28
CA ASP A 314 -8.68 4.72 20.82
C ASP A 314 -8.68 4.80 19.29
N SER A 315 -8.37 5.99 18.79
CA SER A 315 -8.45 6.32 17.38
C SER A 315 -7.10 6.76 16.84
N PHE A 316 -6.69 6.20 15.70
CA PHE A 316 -5.46 6.54 15.02
C PHE A 316 -5.75 6.98 13.59
N LEU A 317 -5.18 8.11 13.21
CA LEU A 317 -5.29 8.70 11.89
C LEU A 317 -3.90 8.78 11.24
N PRO A 318 -3.50 7.79 10.41
CA PRO A 318 -2.30 7.93 9.63
C PRO A 318 -2.38 9.15 8.71
N THR A 319 -1.25 9.76 8.41
CA THR A 319 -1.18 10.94 7.54
C THR A 319 -1.73 10.70 6.15
N SER A 320 -1.65 9.47 5.67
CA SER A 320 -2.29 8.96 4.46
C SER A 320 -2.32 7.44 4.48
N TYR A 321 -3.20 6.84 3.69
CA TYR A 321 -3.19 5.40 3.39
C TYR A 321 -2.63 5.09 1.99
N THR A 322 -2.14 6.10 1.27
CA THR A 322 -1.63 6.00 -0.10
C THR A 322 -0.15 6.30 -0.24
N TYR A 323 0.59 6.40 0.85
CA TYR A 323 2.01 6.67 0.78
C TYR A 323 2.80 5.44 0.34
N ARG A 324 3.78 5.71 -0.49
CA ARG A 324 4.89 4.79 -0.73
C ARG A 324 5.90 4.93 0.41
N THR A 325 6.54 3.83 0.81
CA THR A 325 7.61 3.85 1.81
C THR A 325 8.94 4.34 1.24
N HIS A 326 8.86 5.20 0.25
CA HIS A 326 10.01 5.79 -0.40
C HIS A 326 10.73 6.75 0.56
N PRO A 327 12.06 6.78 0.63
CA PRO A 327 12.80 7.60 1.59
C PRO A 327 12.44 9.09 1.56
N SER A 328 12.17 9.66 0.39
CA SER A 328 11.75 11.06 0.27
C SER A 328 10.36 11.30 0.85
N GLU A 329 9.41 10.38 0.63
CA GLU A 329 8.05 10.50 1.16
C GLU A 329 8.05 10.35 2.69
N VAL A 330 8.75 9.35 3.23
CA VAL A 330 8.87 9.13 4.68
C VAL A 330 9.49 10.34 5.36
N ASN A 331 10.56 10.90 4.79
CA ASN A 331 11.22 12.09 5.34
C ASN A 331 10.35 13.36 5.22
N ASN A 332 9.55 13.49 4.17
CA ASN A 332 8.60 14.59 4.03
C ASN A 332 7.40 14.47 4.97
N ILE A 333 6.90 13.26 5.22
CA ILE A 333 5.87 13.01 6.24
C ILE A 333 6.37 13.54 7.57
N TRP A 334 7.57 13.12 8.00
CA TRP A 334 8.16 13.56 9.24
C TRP A 334 8.28 15.09 9.32
N LYS A 335 8.80 15.73 8.28
CA LYS A 335 9.06 17.18 8.29
C LYS A 335 7.79 18.04 8.26
N ASN A 336 6.75 17.58 7.56
CA ASN A 336 5.65 18.45 7.18
C ASN A 336 4.29 18.07 7.79
N ARG A 337 4.16 16.88 8.38
CA ARG A 337 2.86 16.34 8.76
C ARG A 337 2.80 15.69 10.13
N VAL A 338 3.92 15.47 10.78
CA VAL A 338 3.90 14.98 12.15
C VAL A 338 3.69 16.19 13.05
N GLN A 339 2.51 16.30 13.59
CA GLN A 339 2.30 17.15 14.75
C GLN A 339 3.00 16.49 15.92
N VAL A 340 4.04 17.14 16.41
CA VAL A 340 4.59 16.79 17.72
C VAL A 340 3.50 17.14 18.72
N GLN A 341 2.74 16.14 19.15
CA GLN A 341 1.92 16.30 20.33
C GLN A 341 2.86 16.58 21.50
N ASP A 342 2.58 17.62 22.22
CA ASP A 342 3.26 17.88 23.48
C ASP A 342 3.01 16.67 24.39
N LEU A 343 4.00 15.80 24.52
CA LEU A 343 3.92 14.61 25.36
C LEU A 343 4.01 14.94 26.85
N ASP A 344 4.10 16.22 27.19
CA ASP A 344 4.18 16.74 28.57
C ASP A 344 2.81 17.19 29.12
N ALA A 345 1.71 16.89 28.43
CA ALA A 345 0.38 17.19 28.92
C ALA A 345 -0.29 15.98 29.58
#